data_ab7015f291125f0b050be227c205ba76
#
_entry.id   ab7015f291125f0b050be227c205ba76
#
_cell.length_a   1.000
_cell.length_b   1.000
_cell.length_c   1.000
_cell.angle_alpha   90.00
_cell.angle_beta   90.00
_cell.angle_gamma   90.00
#
_symmetry.space_group_name_H-M   'P 1'
#
loop_
_entity.id
_entity.type
_entity.pdbx_description
1 polymer ?
#
loop_
_entity_poly.entity_id
_entity_poly.type
_entity_poly.pdbx_seq_one_letter_code
_entity_poly.pdbx_strand_id
1 'polypeptide(L)'
;MAIALSFLSLSCRKNPRQLGEAVTSRDSMSVMTTLGVDMLISEEGIIRYKVEAEEWKIFDKMDPPFYAMEKGVKLELLDSLKQVESMIQADTAYNFYNKDLWELRHNVHAENIKNEKFDTHLLFWDNRRGVIYSDSLIRIEQENQVIIGHGFESNSNMTDYTIRKTEGVFPIQE
;
A
#
# COMPACT_ATOMS: atom_id res chain seq x y z
N MET A 1 -19.69 -75.03 -31.99
CA MET A 1 -19.43 -73.64 -32.51
C MET A 1 -19.71 -72.71 -31.37
N ALA A 2 -18.69 -72.32 -30.64
CA ALA A 2 -18.76 -71.46 -29.43
C ALA A 2 -18.15 -70.06 -29.76
N ILE A 3 -18.97 -69.02 -29.73
CA ILE A 3 -18.57 -67.66 -29.99
C ILE A 3 -18.17 -67.08 -28.65
N ALA A 4 -16.86 -66.80 -28.47
CA ALA A 4 -16.31 -66.07 -27.33
C ALA A 4 -16.51 -64.55 -27.51
N LEU A 5 -17.34 -63.95 -26.68
CA LEU A 5 -17.61 -62.50 -26.64
C LEU A 5 -16.58 -61.84 -25.72
N SER A 6 -15.58 -61.20 -26.32
CA SER A 6 -14.52 -60.48 -25.60
C SER A 6 -15.03 -59.07 -25.19
N PHE A 7 -15.27 -58.81 -23.90
CA PHE A 7 -15.54 -57.50 -23.35
C PHE A 7 -14.25 -56.67 -23.19
N LEU A 8 -14.05 -55.67 -24.05
CA LEU A 8 -13.05 -54.61 -23.86
C LEU A 8 -13.54 -53.61 -22.82
N SER A 9 -13.04 -53.71 -21.60
CA SER A 9 -13.23 -52.69 -20.58
C SER A 9 -12.34 -51.47 -20.85
N LEU A 10 -12.90 -50.40 -21.41
CA LEU A 10 -12.25 -49.08 -21.46
C LEU A 10 -12.21 -48.50 -20.06
N SER A 11 -11.04 -48.62 -19.40
CA SER A 11 -10.77 -47.94 -18.15
C SER A 11 -10.49 -46.46 -18.43
N CYS A 12 -11.41 -45.55 -18.11
CA CYS A 12 -11.17 -44.12 -18.05
C CYS A 12 -10.13 -43.82 -16.97
N ARG A 13 -8.88 -43.54 -17.35
CA ARG A 13 -7.91 -42.93 -16.45
C ARG A 13 -8.35 -41.49 -16.15
N LYS A 14 -8.93 -41.25 -14.97
CA LYS A 14 -9.05 -39.91 -14.41
C LYS A 14 -7.61 -39.39 -14.14
N ASN A 15 -7.16 -38.41 -14.88
CA ASN A 15 -6.01 -37.61 -14.46
C ASN A 15 -6.31 -37.01 -13.10
N PRO A 16 -5.48 -37.24 -12.07
CA PRO A 16 -5.63 -36.49 -10.83
C PRO A 16 -5.39 -35.01 -11.18
N ARG A 17 -6.47 -34.19 -11.11
CA ARG A 17 -6.30 -32.76 -11.09
C ARG A 17 -5.38 -32.47 -9.92
N GLN A 18 -4.25 -31.83 -10.16
CA GLN A 18 -3.43 -31.25 -9.12
C GLN A 18 -4.32 -30.22 -8.45
N LEU A 19 -4.90 -30.60 -7.33
CA LEU A 19 -5.51 -29.65 -6.40
C LEU A 19 -4.37 -28.77 -5.92
N GLY A 20 -4.46 -27.47 -6.16
CA GLY A 20 -3.53 -26.51 -5.56
C GLY A 20 -3.46 -26.73 -4.06
N GLU A 21 -2.40 -26.24 -3.42
CA GLU A 21 -2.21 -26.36 -1.97
C GLU A 21 -3.50 -26.04 -1.24
N ALA A 22 -3.90 -26.94 -0.33
CA ALA A 22 -5.10 -26.75 0.45
C ALA A 22 -4.96 -25.47 1.27
N VAL A 23 -5.86 -24.50 1.06
CA VAL A 23 -5.91 -23.30 1.88
C VAL A 23 -6.18 -23.73 3.32
N THR A 24 -5.17 -23.63 4.18
CA THR A 24 -5.18 -24.12 5.55
C THR A 24 -6.03 -23.26 6.50
N SER A 25 -6.36 -22.03 6.10
CA SER A 25 -7.28 -21.15 6.83
C SER A 25 -8.10 -20.28 5.87
N ARG A 26 -9.42 -20.33 6.00
CA ARG A 26 -10.31 -19.38 5.29
C ARG A 26 -10.11 -17.95 5.74
N ASP A 27 -9.62 -17.75 6.96
CA ASP A 27 -9.46 -16.44 7.57
C ASP A 27 -8.30 -15.63 6.94
N SER A 28 -7.32 -16.33 6.33
CA SER A 28 -6.19 -15.70 5.61
C SER A 28 -6.48 -15.38 4.14
N MET A 29 -7.70 -15.63 3.66
CA MET A 29 -8.09 -15.28 2.28
C MET A 29 -8.75 -13.90 2.22
N SER A 30 -8.49 -13.16 1.15
CA SER A 30 -9.27 -11.97 0.86
C SER A 30 -10.72 -12.34 0.57
N VAL A 31 -11.66 -11.62 1.17
CA VAL A 31 -13.11 -11.81 0.92
C VAL A 31 -13.55 -11.14 -0.36
N MET A 32 -12.82 -10.14 -0.82
CA MET A 32 -13.07 -9.43 -2.07
C MET A 32 -11.74 -8.93 -2.66
N THR A 33 -11.66 -8.95 -3.99
CA THR A 33 -10.60 -8.33 -4.77
C THR A 33 -11.23 -7.44 -5.84
N THR A 34 -10.81 -6.19 -5.90
CA THR A 34 -11.23 -5.20 -6.91
C THR A 34 -10.01 -4.78 -7.72
N LEU A 35 -10.16 -4.62 -9.02
CA LEU A 35 -9.11 -4.17 -9.92
C LEU A 35 -9.41 -2.76 -10.43
N GLY A 36 -8.36 -1.95 -10.64
CA GLY A 36 -8.48 -0.60 -11.17
C GLY A 36 -9.27 0.33 -10.25
N VAL A 37 -8.78 0.53 -9.03
CA VAL A 37 -9.44 1.35 -8.00
C VAL A 37 -9.04 2.82 -8.16
N ASP A 38 -10.05 3.70 -8.26
CA ASP A 38 -9.95 5.16 -8.14
C ASP A 38 -11.04 5.60 -7.16
N MET A 39 -10.64 6.02 -5.95
CA MET A 39 -11.55 6.27 -4.85
C MET A 39 -11.32 7.64 -4.23
N LEU A 40 -12.42 8.35 -3.97
CA LEU A 40 -12.42 9.61 -3.22
C LEU A 40 -12.98 9.36 -1.81
N ILE A 41 -12.23 9.79 -0.81
CA ILE A 41 -12.61 9.68 0.60
C ILE A 41 -12.97 11.05 1.10
N SER A 42 -14.16 11.16 1.72
CA SER A 42 -14.63 12.41 2.32
C SER A 42 -14.62 12.30 3.85
N GLU A 43 -14.20 13.38 4.51
CA GLU A 43 -14.30 13.59 5.94
C GLU A 43 -15.17 14.81 6.18
N GLU A 44 -16.17 14.70 7.06
CA GLU A 44 -17.14 15.78 7.37
C GLU A 44 -17.81 16.39 6.12
N GLY A 45 -18.02 15.57 5.06
CA GLY A 45 -18.66 16.01 3.81
C GLY A 45 -17.72 16.71 2.82
N ILE A 46 -16.43 16.84 3.13
CA ILE A 46 -15.39 17.39 2.24
C ILE A 46 -14.50 16.26 1.74
N ILE A 47 -14.27 16.20 0.42
CA ILE A 47 -13.31 15.24 -0.15
C ILE A 47 -11.91 15.66 0.33
N ARG A 48 -11.23 14.74 1.03
CA ARG A 48 -9.91 14.95 1.61
C ARG A 48 -8.82 14.13 0.98
N TYR A 49 -9.17 12.92 0.52
CA TYR A 49 -8.16 11.98 0.01
C TYR A 49 -8.62 11.37 -1.29
N LYS A 50 -7.66 11.11 -2.17
CA LYS A 50 -7.81 10.28 -3.35
C LYS A 50 -6.88 9.09 -3.23
N VAL A 51 -7.38 7.89 -3.56
CA VAL A 51 -6.63 6.64 -3.56
C VAL A 51 -6.74 6.00 -4.93
N GLU A 52 -5.60 5.75 -5.56
CA GLU A 52 -5.49 4.99 -6.81
C GLU A 52 -4.68 3.72 -6.56
N ALA A 53 -5.17 2.56 -7.02
CA ALA A 53 -4.47 1.29 -6.92
C ALA A 53 -4.84 0.34 -8.07
N GLU A 54 -3.88 -0.46 -8.56
CA GLU A 54 -4.18 -1.49 -9.55
C GLU A 54 -5.07 -2.60 -8.99
N GLU A 55 -4.86 -2.96 -7.73
CA GLU A 55 -5.58 -4.03 -7.06
C GLU A 55 -5.84 -3.66 -5.61
N TRP A 56 -7.04 -3.97 -5.14
CA TRP A 56 -7.46 -3.78 -3.76
C TRP A 56 -8.07 -5.08 -3.24
N LYS A 57 -7.51 -5.62 -2.19
CA LYS A 57 -7.98 -6.83 -1.49
C LYS A 57 -8.49 -6.50 -0.10
N ILE A 58 -9.57 -7.14 0.31
CA ILE A 58 -10.16 -6.96 1.65
C ILE A 58 -9.89 -8.21 2.48
N PHE A 59 -9.29 -8.04 3.65
CA PHE A 59 -9.02 -9.07 4.65
C PHE A 59 -9.77 -8.74 5.95
N ASP A 60 -11.07 -8.97 5.97
CA ASP A 60 -11.96 -8.64 7.09
C ASP A 60 -11.93 -9.66 8.25
N LYS A 61 -11.41 -10.87 7.98
CA LYS A 61 -11.28 -11.97 8.97
C LYS A 61 -9.93 -11.97 9.68
N MET A 62 -8.98 -11.15 9.25
CA MET A 62 -7.70 -11.01 9.93
C MET A 62 -7.84 -10.14 11.19
N ASP A 63 -6.95 -10.31 12.14
CA ASP A 63 -6.87 -9.49 13.34
C ASP A 63 -5.48 -8.85 13.45
N PRO A 64 -5.33 -7.53 13.25
CA PRO A 64 -6.38 -6.59 12.84
C PRO A 64 -6.83 -6.76 11.39
N PRO A 65 -8.09 -6.40 11.04
CA PRO A 65 -8.56 -6.44 9.67
C PRO A 65 -7.93 -5.29 8.85
N PHE A 66 -7.69 -5.54 7.55
CA PHE A 66 -7.01 -4.56 6.69
C PHE A 66 -7.42 -4.67 5.22
N TYR A 67 -7.14 -3.63 4.49
CA TYR A 67 -7.10 -3.62 3.03
C TYR A 67 -5.65 -3.74 2.56
N ALA A 68 -5.40 -4.51 1.50
CA ALA A 68 -4.08 -4.65 0.89
C ALA A 68 -4.08 -4.17 -0.56
N MET A 69 -3.11 -3.35 -0.92
CA MET A 69 -2.80 -2.90 -2.27
C MET A 69 -1.34 -3.29 -2.55
N GLU A 70 -1.16 -4.44 -3.22
CA GLU A 70 0.16 -5.07 -3.38
C GLU A 70 0.77 -4.86 -4.78
N LYS A 71 0.09 -4.07 -5.65
CA LYS A 71 0.50 -3.80 -7.03
C LYS A 71 0.61 -2.31 -7.33
N GLY A 72 1.08 -1.57 -6.34
CA GLY A 72 1.18 -0.12 -6.42
C GLY A 72 -0.04 0.60 -5.85
N VAL A 73 0.24 1.71 -5.20
CA VAL A 73 -0.75 2.63 -4.63
C VAL A 73 -0.27 4.06 -4.77
N LYS A 74 -1.22 4.96 -5.00
CA LYS A 74 -1.02 6.41 -4.92
C LYS A 74 -2.10 7.00 -4.02
N LEU A 75 -1.65 7.75 -3.02
CA LEU A 75 -2.49 8.49 -2.09
C LEU A 75 -2.27 9.98 -2.31
N GLU A 76 -3.33 10.77 -2.42
CA GLU A 76 -3.26 12.23 -2.51
C GLU A 76 -4.09 12.84 -1.39
N LEU A 77 -3.50 13.77 -0.65
CA LEU A 77 -4.19 14.66 0.27
C LEU A 77 -4.65 15.90 -0.51
N LEU A 78 -5.93 16.25 -0.39
CA LEU A 78 -6.53 17.35 -1.13
C LEU A 78 -6.95 18.48 -0.18
N ASP A 79 -6.75 19.71 -0.62
CA ASP A 79 -7.29 20.89 0.04
C ASP A 79 -8.81 21.06 -0.18
N SER A 80 -9.39 22.12 0.36
CA SER A 80 -10.81 22.44 0.20
C SER A 80 -11.22 22.78 -1.24
N LEU A 81 -10.27 23.13 -2.10
CA LEU A 81 -10.43 23.40 -3.53
C LEU A 81 -10.15 22.16 -4.40
N LYS A 82 -9.86 21.01 -3.76
CA LYS A 82 -9.48 19.74 -4.39
C LYS A 82 -8.13 19.82 -5.13
N GLN A 83 -7.23 20.70 -4.69
CA GLN A 83 -5.86 20.72 -5.16
C GLN A 83 -5.01 19.79 -4.30
N VAL A 84 -4.01 19.15 -4.88
CA VAL A 84 -3.12 18.22 -4.18
C VAL A 84 -2.19 18.99 -3.26
N GLU A 85 -2.28 18.76 -1.96
CA GLU A 85 -1.35 19.31 -0.95
C GLU A 85 -0.15 18.41 -0.73
N SER A 86 -0.35 17.10 -0.79
CA SER A 86 0.73 16.11 -0.74
C SER A 86 0.32 14.84 -1.45
N MET A 87 1.31 14.09 -1.89
CA MET A 87 1.15 12.82 -2.58
C MET A 87 2.12 11.80 -2.01
N ILE A 88 1.68 10.55 -1.87
CA ILE A 88 2.52 9.41 -1.48
C ILE A 88 2.28 8.27 -2.46
N GLN A 89 3.35 7.67 -2.96
CA GLN A 89 3.34 6.47 -3.79
C GLN A 89 4.16 5.37 -3.12
N ALA A 90 3.75 4.12 -3.32
CA ALA A 90 4.49 2.95 -2.84
C ALA A 90 4.18 1.72 -3.69
N ASP A 91 5.06 0.72 -3.69
CA ASP A 91 4.79 -0.56 -4.37
C ASP A 91 3.69 -1.34 -3.64
N THR A 92 3.61 -1.20 -2.31
CA THR A 92 2.66 -1.94 -1.47
C THR A 92 2.12 -1.05 -0.37
N ALA A 93 0.82 -1.16 -0.10
CA ALA A 93 0.20 -0.52 1.06
C ALA A 93 -0.78 -1.45 1.77
N TYR A 94 -0.84 -1.29 3.08
CA TYR A 94 -1.85 -1.89 3.95
C TYR A 94 -2.59 -0.78 4.69
N ASN A 95 -3.92 -0.81 4.65
CA ASN A 95 -4.76 0.09 5.41
C ASN A 95 -5.48 -0.68 6.51
N PHE A 96 -5.07 -0.48 7.75
CA PHE A 96 -5.74 -1.01 8.95
C PHE A 96 -6.90 -0.09 9.30
N TYR A 97 -8.04 -0.29 8.64
CA TYR A 97 -9.16 0.67 8.66
C TYR A 97 -9.80 0.85 10.05
N ASN A 98 -9.73 -0.14 10.94
CA ASN A 98 -10.18 -0.01 12.33
C ASN A 98 -9.23 0.82 13.21
N LYS A 99 -8.00 1.10 12.74
CA LYS A 99 -6.99 1.93 13.40
C LYS A 99 -6.78 3.27 12.71
N ASP A 100 -7.36 3.50 11.53
CA ASP A 100 -7.09 4.63 10.64
C ASP A 100 -5.58 4.77 10.33
N LEU A 101 -4.89 3.62 10.17
CA LEU A 101 -3.45 3.54 9.97
C LEU A 101 -3.14 2.97 8.58
N TRP A 102 -2.34 3.69 7.85
CA TRP A 102 -1.73 3.22 6.60
C TRP A 102 -0.28 2.83 6.85
N GLU A 103 0.13 1.73 6.26
CA GLU A 103 1.50 1.26 6.21
C GLU A 103 1.90 1.10 4.74
N LEU A 104 2.88 1.90 4.30
CA LEU A 104 3.37 1.94 2.92
C LEU A 104 4.78 1.37 2.88
N ARG A 105 5.01 0.44 1.96
CA ARG A 105 6.27 -0.33 1.88
C ARG A 105 6.82 -0.33 0.48
N HIS A 106 8.14 -0.39 0.39
CA HIS A 106 8.95 -0.50 -0.82
C HIS A 106 8.78 0.70 -1.75
N ASN A 107 9.90 1.29 -2.13
CA ASN A 107 9.96 2.44 -3.04
C ASN A 107 8.94 3.53 -2.67
N VAL A 108 8.84 3.83 -1.37
CA VAL A 108 7.94 4.88 -0.90
C VAL A 108 8.51 6.22 -1.31
N HIS A 109 7.76 6.93 -2.14
CA HIS A 109 8.05 8.27 -2.61
C HIS A 109 6.91 9.19 -2.24
N ALA A 110 7.23 10.32 -1.61
CA ALA A 110 6.23 11.33 -1.28
C ALA A 110 6.71 12.71 -1.70
N GLU A 111 5.74 13.60 -1.96
CA GLU A 111 5.99 14.98 -2.35
C GLU A 111 4.97 15.89 -1.66
N ASN A 112 5.42 17.05 -1.18
CA ASN A 112 4.56 18.06 -0.57
C ASN A 112 4.36 19.29 -1.48
N ILE A 113 3.51 20.21 -1.05
CA ILE A 113 3.21 21.44 -1.81
C ILE A 113 4.43 22.37 -2.01
N LYS A 114 5.52 22.17 -1.26
CA LYS A 114 6.78 22.90 -1.42
C LYS A 114 7.72 22.26 -2.43
N ASN A 115 7.28 21.20 -3.14
CA ASN A 115 8.07 20.34 -4.02
C ASN A 115 9.25 19.65 -3.30
N GLU A 116 9.18 19.49 -1.97
CA GLU A 116 10.13 18.67 -1.24
C GLU A 116 9.77 17.19 -1.44
N LYS A 117 10.78 16.36 -1.74
CA LYS A 117 10.62 14.93 -2.03
C LYS A 117 11.17 14.10 -0.89
N PHE A 118 10.43 13.06 -0.56
CA PHE A 118 10.73 12.17 0.57
C PHE A 118 10.80 10.73 0.05
N ASP A 119 11.98 10.13 0.13
CA ASP A 119 12.20 8.74 -0.31
C ASP A 119 12.54 7.87 0.90
N THR A 120 11.82 6.77 1.08
CA THR A 120 12.05 5.81 2.15
C THR A 120 11.61 4.41 1.74
N HIS A 121 11.89 3.42 2.58
CA HIS A 121 11.46 2.04 2.36
C HIS A 121 10.16 1.69 3.08
N LEU A 122 9.86 2.39 4.17
CA LEU A 122 8.70 2.17 5.01
C LEU A 122 8.19 3.51 5.53
N LEU A 123 6.88 3.74 5.42
CA LEU A 123 6.21 4.93 5.91
C LEU A 123 4.88 4.53 6.56
N PHE A 124 4.57 5.14 7.68
CA PHE A 124 3.28 5.02 8.34
C PHE A 124 2.54 6.36 8.27
N TRP A 125 1.25 6.31 7.99
CA TRP A 125 0.36 7.45 8.11
C TRP A 125 -0.77 7.10 9.07
N ASP A 126 -0.71 7.69 10.25
CA ASP A 126 -1.75 7.62 11.29
C ASP A 126 -2.72 8.80 11.09
N ASN A 127 -3.82 8.52 10.38
CA ASN A 127 -4.81 9.53 10.05
C ASN A 127 -5.53 10.06 11.30
N ARG A 128 -5.72 9.21 12.32
CA ARG A 128 -6.34 9.60 13.58
C ARG A 128 -5.54 10.64 14.35
N ARG A 129 -4.21 10.53 14.30
CA ARG A 129 -3.29 11.48 14.92
C ARG A 129 -2.92 12.64 14.00
N GLY A 130 -3.19 12.52 12.69
CA GLY A 130 -2.77 13.49 11.67
C GLY A 130 -1.25 13.53 11.49
N VAL A 131 -0.57 12.38 11.66
CA VAL A 131 0.89 12.31 11.56
C VAL A 131 1.34 11.25 10.56
N ILE A 132 2.44 11.56 9.87
CA ILE A 132 3.18 10.65 9.02
C ILE A 132 4.53 10.40 9.68
N TYR A 133 4.97 9.15 9.78
CA TYR A 133 6.23 8.83 10.43
C TYR A 133 6.93 7.62 9.82
N SER A 134 8.23 7.54 10.05
CA SER A 134 9.08 6.41 9.67
C SER A 134 10.23 6.25 10.66
N ASP A 135 10.56 5.01 10.99
CA ASP A 135 11.79 4.67 11.71
C ASP A 135 12.94 4.27 10.77
N SER A 136 12.66 4.15 9.48
CA SER A 136 13.62 3.79 8.45
C SER A 136 14.53 4.95 8.07
N LEU A 137 15.55 4.64 7.25
CA LEU A 137 16.34 5.65 6.55
C LEU A 137 15.40 6.45 5.63
N ILE A 138 15.53 7.77 5.66
CA ILE A 138 14.80 8.67 4.78
C ILE A 138 15.78 9.62 4.10
N ARG A 139 15.55 9.86 2.81
CA ARG A 139 16.20 10.90 2.01
C ARG A 139 15.17 11.98 1.72
N ILE A 140 15.48 13.20 2.07
CA ILE A 140 14.63 14.36 1.80
C ILE A 140 15.39 15.30 0.86
N GLU A 141 14.80 15.56 -0.30
CA GLU A 141 15.31 16.49 -1.28
C GLU A 141 14.52 17.80 -1.20
N GLN A 142 15.22 18.87 -0.88
CA GLN A 142 14.73 20.24 -0.87
C GLN A 142 15.37 20.99 -2.04
N GLU A 143 14.93 22.23 -2.31
CA GLU A 143 15.45 23.06 -3.40
C GLU A 143 16.97 23.18 -3.41
N ASN A 144 17.60 23.36 -2.23
CA ASN A 144 19.03 23.66 -2.12
C ASN A 144 19.86 22.56 -1.44
N GLN A 145 19.25 21.52 -0.96
CA GLN A 145 19.96 20.48 -0.20
C GLN A 145 19.23 19.14 -0.18
N VAL A 146 20.01 18.09 0.07
CA VAL A 146 19.51 16.74 0.38
C VAL A 146 19.86 16.43 1.81
N ILE A 147 18.88 15.99 2.58
CA ILE A 147 19.03 15.53 3.96
C ILE A 147 18.84 14.02 4.01
N ILE A 148 19.73 13.32 4.68
CA ILE A 148 19.64 11.88 4.93
C ILE A 148 19.62 11.66 6.43
N GLY A 149 18.70 10.82 6.91
CA GLY A 149 18.61 10.50 8.32
C GLY A 149 17.63 9.39 8.65
N HIS A 150 17.48 9.09 9.91
CA HIS A 150 16.57 8.11 10.47
C HIS A 150 15.56 8.75 11.41
N GLY A 151 14.36 8.16 11.46
CA GLY A 151 13.33 8.61 12.38
C GLY A 151 12.69 9.91 11.94
N PHE A 152 11.86 9.85 10.94
CA PHE A 152 11.04 10.94 10.41
C PHE A 152 9.69 11.00 11.12
N GLU A 153 9.21 12.20 11.42
CA GLU A 153 7.83 12.46 11.86
C GLU A 153 7.38 13.80 11.29
N SER A 154 6.15 13.87 10.80
CA SER A 154 5.58 15.04 10.12
C SER A 154 4.08 15.12 10.32
N ASN A 155 3.50 16.31 10.05
CA ASN A 155 2.06 16.48 9.82
C ASN A 155 1.63 15.79 8.51
N SER A 156 0.31 15.66 8.28
CA SER A 156 -0.25 14.91 7.13
C SER A 156 0.10 15.50 5.76
N ASN A 157 0.38 16.80 5.64
CA ASN A 157 0.79 17.43 4.39
C ASN A 157 2.32 17.54 4.23
N MET A 158 3.08 16.98 5.17
CA MET A 158 4.56 16.91 5.16
C MET A 158 5.27 18.27 5.04
N THR A 159 4.65 19.36 5.51
CA THR A 159 5.20 20.69 5.49
C THR A 159 5.95 21.11 6.76
N ASP A 160 5.70 20.40 7.86
CA ASP A 160 6.34 20.56 9.16
C ASP A 160 6.80 19.20 9.67
N TYR A 161 8.11 18.97 9.70
CA TYR A 161 8.68 17.66 9.99
C TYR A 161 9.97 17.73 10.81
N THR A 162 10.27 16.62 11.45
CA THR A 162 11.46 16.41 12.27
C THR A 162 12.17 15.13 11.87
N ILE A 163 13.49 15.15 11.84
CA ILE A 163 14.35 13.99 11.67
C ILE A 163 15.09 13.76 12.99
N ARG A 164 14.87 12.61 13.63
CA ARG A 164 15.46 12.32 14.96
C ARG A 164 16.97 12.14 14.91
N LYS A 165 17.50 11.57 13.85
CA LYS A 165 18.94 11.33 13.66
C LYS A 165 19.34 11.67 12.23
N THR A 166 19.87 12.86 12.02
CA THR A 166 20.43 13.26 10.73
C THR A 166 21.81 12.62 10.57
N GLU A 167 22.05 12.00 9.42
CA GLU A 167 23.34 11.38 9.05
C GLU A 167 24.16 12.27 8.13
N GLY A 168 23.49 13.08 7.29
CA GLY A 168 24.17 14.00 6.38
C GLY A 168 23.23 15.05 5.81
N VAL A 169 23.82 16.21 5.49
CA VAL A 169 23.16 17.29 4.72
C VAL A 169 24.09 17.66 3.59
N PHE A 170 23.62 17.56 2.36
CA PHE A 170 24.41 17.74 1.16
C PHE A 170 23.82 18.88 0.33
N PRO A 171 24.60 19.95 0.03
CA PRO A 171 24.13 21.00 -0.85
C PRO A 171 23.97 20.45 -2.28
N ILE A 172 22.92 20.89 -2.98
CA ILE A 172 22.77 20.66 -4.41
C ILE A 172 23.60 21.74 -5.11
N GLN A 173 24.56 21.33 -5.93
CA GLN A 173 25.31 22.24 -6.80
C GLN A 173 24.54 22.36 -8.13
N GLU A 174 24.22 23.59 -8.52
CA GLU A 174 23.69 23.91 -9.86
C GLU A 174 24.72 23.64 -10.96
#